data_2a3d7c29b00b03b072cc481065e61e6c
#
_entry.id   2a3d7c29b00b03b072cc481065e61e6c
#
_cell.length_a   1.000
_cell.length_b   1.000
_cell.length_c   1.000
_cell.angle_alpha   90.00
_cell.angle_beta   90.00
_cell.angle_gamma   90.00
#
_symmetry.space_group_name_H-M   'P 1'
#
loop_
_entity.id
_entity.type
_entity.pdbx_description
1 polymer ?
#
loop_
_entity_poly.entity_id
_entity_poly.type
_entity_poly.pdbx_seq_one_letter_code
_entity_poly.pdbx_strand_id
1 'polypeptide(L)'
;MRTVVIGAGIAGLTAAIMLKEAGEDVTLVTKGFGGLQLGQGTIDILDAPAPFDAMKELPPEHPYHLITADSVRHGVAAFNKVVP
;
A
#
# COMPACT_ATOMS: atom_id res chain seq x y z
N MET A 1 -20.39 -3.52 4.32
CA MET A 1 -20.09 -3.99 2.94
C MET A 1 -19.17 -5.19 3.02
N ARG A 2 -19.35 -6.13 2.13
CA ARG A 2 -18.47 -7.31 2.05
C ARG A 2 -17.46 -7.12 0.93
N THR A 3 -16.18 -7.28 1.25
CA THR A 3 -15.09 -7.08 0.30
C THR A 3 -14.22 -8.33 0.21
N VAL A 4 -13.86 -8.72 -1.00
CA VAL A 4 -12.93 -9.82 -1.24
C VAL A 4 -11.61 -9.23 -1.74
N VAL A 5 -10.51 -9.56 -1.08
CA VAL A 5 -9.17 -9.17 -1.49
C VAL A 5 -8.46 -10.40 -2.06
N ILE A 6 -7.97 -10.31 -3.27
CA ILE A 6 -7.27 -11.40 -3.93
C ILE A 6 -5.77 -11.11 -3.94
N GLY A 7 -5.03 -12.01 -3.32
CA GLY A 7 -3.57 -11.88 -3.23
C GLY A 7 -3.11 -11.52 -1.83
N ALA A 8 -2.07 -12.22 -1.36
CA ALA A 8 -1.51 -12.05 -0.02
C ALA A 8 -0.11 -11.44 -0.05
N GLY A 9 0.20 -10.63 -1.06
CA GLY A 9 1.37 -9.78 -1.05
C GLY A 9 1.14 -8.58 -0.15
N ILE A 10 2.11 -7.68 -0.07
CA ILE A 10 2.01 -6.52 0.83
C ILE A 10 0.81 -5.64 0.49
N ALA A 11 0.50 -5.46 -0.79
CA ALA A 11 -0.64 -4.63 -1.21
C ALA A 11 -1.97 -5.24 -0.74
N GLY A 12 -2.16 -6.55 -0.96
CA GLY A 12 -3.39 -7.24 -0.56
C GLY A 12 -3.56 -7.28 0.95
N LEU A 13 -2.49 -7.60 1.67
CA LEU A 13 -2.53 -7.62 3.13
C LEU A 13 -2.83 -6.25 3.72
N THR A 14 -2.19 -5.20 3.20
CA THR A 14 -2.44 -3.83 3.66
C THR A 14 -3.88 -3.41 3.40
N ALA A 15 -4.39 -3.68 2.20
CA ALA A 15 -5.77 -3.37 1.86
C ALA A 15 -6.75 -4.10 2.77
N ALA A 16 -6.52 -5.39 3.03
CA ALA A 16 -7.39 -6.19 3.89
C ALA A 16 -7.41 -5.65 5.33
N ILE A 17 -6.26 -5.31 5.87
CA ILE A 17 -6.15 -4.76 7.23
C ILE A 17 -6.87 -3.41 7.33
N MET A 18 -6.63 -2.51 6.39
CA MET A 18 -7.27 -1.20 6.39
C MET A 18 -8.78 -1.28 6.26
N LEU A 19 -9.27 -2.17 5.41
CA LEU A 19 -10.71 -2.38 5.25
C LEU A 19 -11.33 -2.95 6.52
N LYS A 20 -10.66 -3.91 7.14
CA LYS A 20 -11.15 -4.50 8.39
C LYS A 20 -11.20 -3.47 9.50
N GLU A 21 -10.18 -2.62 9.63
CA GLU A 21 -10.19 -1.55 10.62
C GLU A 21 -11.28 -0.51 10.36
N ALA A 22 -11.69 -0.35 9.10
CA ALA A 22 -12.79 0.52 8.74
C ALA A 22 -14.17 -0.12 8.98
N GLY A 23 -14.21 -1.32 9.53
CA GLY A 23 -15.46 -2.01 9.85
C GLY A 23 -16.04 -2.85 8.72
N GLU A 24 -15.29 -3.05 7.66
CA GLU A 24 -15.74 -3.89 6.54
C GLU A 24 -15.61 -5.38 6.84
N ASP A 25 -16.47 -6.18 6.20
CA ASP A 25 -16.37 -7.64 6.24
C ASP A 25 -15.41 -8.06 5.11
N VAL A 26 -14.23 -8.53 5.46
CA VAL A 26 -13.16 -8.78 4.50
C VAL A 26 -12.82 -10.25 4.43
N THR A 27 -12.73 -10.77 3.21
CA THR A 27 -12.24 -12.12 2.94
C THR A 27 -10.98 -12.00 2.07
N LEU A 28 -9.88 -12.61 2.52
CA LEU A 28 -8.62 -12.64 1.76
C LEU A 28 -8.49 -14.00 1.07
N VAL A 29 -8.28 -13.99 -0.23
CA VAL A 29 -8.14 -15.20 -1.05
C VAL A 29 -6.75 -15.22 -1.66
N THR A 30 -6.02 -16.33 -1.49
CA THR A 30 -4.67 -16.47 -2.04
C THR A 30 -4.38 -17.93 -2.36
N LYS A 31 -3.50 -18.15 -3.35
CA LYS A 31 -3.04 -19.49 -3.70
C LYS A 31 -1.90 -19.99 -2.81
N GLY A 32 -1.27 -19.09 -2.07
CA GLY A 32 -0.12 -19.43 -1.24
C GLY A 32 0.41 -18.19 -0.55
N PHE A 33 1.64 -18.27 -0.04
CA PHE A 33 2.28 -17.12 0.56
C PHE A 33 2.60 -16.09 -0.51
N GLY A 34 2.35 -14.82 -0.21
CA GLY A 34 2.74 -13.73 -1.09
C GLY A 34 4.25 -13.50 -1.08
N GLY A 35 4.68 -12.49 -1.87
CA GLY A 35 6.08 -12.15 -2.00
C GLY A 35 6.69 -11.42 -0.81
N LEU A 36 5.93 -11.18 0.25
CA LEU A 36 6.40 -10.39 1.39
C LEU A 36 7.68 -10.95 2.02
N GLN A 37 7.76 -12.26 2.16
CA GLN A 37 8.94 -12.92 2.74
C GLN A 37 10.17 -12.85 1.83
N LEU A 38 10.00 -12.52 0.55
CA LEU A 38 11.09 -12.33 -0.39
C LEU A 38 11.59 -10.88 -0.41
N GLY A 39 10.92 -10.01 0.30
CA GLY A 39 11.29 -8.60 0.37
C GLY A 39 12.51 -8.38 1.25
N GLN A 40 13.14 -7.23 1.07
CA GLN A 40 14.33 -6.84 1.82
C GLN A 40 13.99 -6.20 3.17
N GLY A 41 12.72 -6.08 3.50
CA GLY A 41 12.29 -5.43 4.74
C GLY A 41 12.27 -3.91 4.65
N THR A 42 12.37 -3.36 3.45
CA THR A 42 12.30 -1.91 3.24
C THR A 42 11.05 -1.53 2.46
N ILE A 43 10.60 -0.32 2.67
CA ILE A 43 9.54 0.30 1.86
C ILE A 43 10.15 1.52 1.21
N ASP A 44 10.18 1.50 -0.13
CA ASP A 44 10.82 2.54 -0.90
C ASP A 44 9.76 3.45 -1.52
N ILE A 45 9.98 4.75 -1.37
CA ILE A 45 9.22 5.78 -2.05
C ILE A 45 10.20 6.44 -3.00
N LEU A 46 9.83 7.53 -3.63
CA LEU A 46 10.71 8.25 -4.55
C LEU A 46 11.98 8.73 -3.83
N ASP A 47 13.15 8.42 -4.40
CA ASP A 47 14.44 8.83 -3.84
C ASP A 47 14.68 10.33 -4.08
N ALA A 48 14.21 11.11 -3.13
CA ALA A 48 14.35 12.58 -3.16
C ALA A 48 14.25 13.12 -1.73
N PRO A 49 14.86 14.29 -1.44
CA PRO A 49 14.78 14.89 -0.09
C PRO A 49 13.35 15.20 0.33
N ALA A 50 12.49 15.59 -0.60
CA ALA A 50 11.08 15.85 -0.37
C ALA A 50 10.26 15.00 -1.36
N PRO A 51 10.07 13.70 -1.09
CA PRO A 51 9.51 12.79 -2.09
C PRO A 51 8.08 13.15 -2.51
N PHE A 52 7.25 13.62 -1.60
CA PHE A 52 5.87 13.95 -1.95
C PHE A 52 5.78 15.18 -2.86
N ASP A 53 6.68 16.14 -2.69
CA ASP A 53 6.76 17.30 -3.58
C ASP A 53 7.36 16.89 -4.93
N ALA A 54 8.38 16.05 -4.92
CA ALA A 54 9.04 15.60 -6.15
C ALA A 54 8.12 14.75 -7.03
N MET A 55 7.12 14.07 -6.45
CA MET A 55 6.15 13.29 -7.21
C MET A 55 5.39 14.14 -8.22
N LYS A 56 5.18 15.41 -7.95
CA LYS A 56 4.46 16.33 -8.83
C LYS A 56 5.22 16.58 -10.13
N GLU A 57 6.54 16.42 -10.11
CA GLU A 57 7.41 16.69 -11.24
C GLU A 57 7.68 15.47 -12.12
N LEU A 58 7.15 14.31 -11.74
CA LEU A 58 7.27 13.10 -12.53
C LEU A 58 6.48 13.22 -13.83
N PRO A 59 6.86 12.44 -14.88
CA PRO A 59 6.10 12.44 -16.13
C PRO A 59 4.62 12.17 -15.90
N PRO A 60 3.72 12.77 -16.72
CA PRO A 60 2.27 12.64 -16.50
C PRO A 60 1.75 11.20 -16.47
N GLU A 61 2.41 10.28 -17.16
CA GLU A 61 2.03 8.88 -17.22
C GLU A 61 2.51 8.06 -16.03
N HIS A 62 3.29 8.67 -15.12
CA HIS A 62 3.84 7.93 -13.97
C HIS A 62 2.72 7.49 -13.02
N PRO A 63 2.79 6.23 -12.52
CA PRO A 63 1.74 5.70 -11.63
C PRO A 63 1.45 6.55 -10.38
N TYR A 64 2.42 7.30 -9.87
CA TYR A 64 2.20 8.16 -8.71
C TYR A 64 1.14 9.25 -8.97
N HIS A 65 0.94 9.64 -10.21
CA HIS A 65 -0.14 10.59 -10.54
C HIS A 65 -1.52 9.95 -10.44
N LEU A 66 -1.62 8.64 -10.63
CA LEU A 66 -2.88 7.91 -10.50
C LEU A 66 -3.25 7.69 -9.04
N ILE A 67 -2.28 7.31 -8.20
CA ILE A 67 -2.55 7.00 -6.80
C ILE A 67 -2.46 8.22 -5.89
N THR A 68 -1.86 9.30 -6.33
CA THR A 68 -1.68 10.57 -5.64
C THR A 68 -0.74 10.53 -4.43
N ALA A 69 -0.10 11.66 -4.14
CA ALA A 69 0.79 11.78 -2.98
C ALA A 69 0.04 11.59 -1.66
N ASP A 70 -1.21 12.05 -1.58
CA ASP A 70 -2.02 11.90 -0.37
C ASP A 70 -2.31 10.43 -0.07
N SER A 71 -2.59 9.63 -1.09
CA SER A 71 -2.80 8.19 -0.91
C SER A 71 -1.54 7.51 -0.41
N VAL A 72 -0.36 7.91 -0.90
CA VAL A 72 0.92 7.37 -0.44
C VAL A 72 1.16 7.73 1.02
N ARG A 73 0.89 8.99 1.41
CA ARG A 73 1.01 9.43 2.81
C ARG A 73 0.11 8.61 3.73
N HIS A 74 -1.15 8.43 3.34
CA HIS A 74 -2.10 7.64 4.11
C HIS A 74 -1.65 6.18 4.23
N GLY A 75 -1.10 5.61 3.15
CA GLY A 75 -0.59 4.25 3.15
C GLY A 75 0.58 4.08 4.11
N VAL A 76 1.52 5.02 4.11
CA VAL A 76 2.66 4.99 5.02
C VAL A 76 2.20 5.10 6.47
N ALA A 77 1.28 6.01 6.75
CA ALA A 77 0.74 6.19 8.11
C ALA A 77 0.02 4.92 8.59
N ALA A 78 -0.78 4.30 7.73
CA ALA A 78 -1.49 3.06 8.04
C ALA A 78 -0.50 1.92 8.31
N PHE A 79 0.54 1.80 7.49
CA PHE A 79 1.57 0.79 7.67
C PHE A 79 2.29 0.96 9.01
N ASN A 80 2.66 2.17 9.36
CA ASN A 80 3.35 2.47 10.62
C ASN A 80 2.50 2.15 11.85
N LYS A 81 1.18 2.16 11.71
CA LYS A 81 0.27 1.75 12.79
C LYS A 81 0.30 0.24 13.02
N VAL A 82 0.44 -0.52 11.95
CA VAL A 82 0.40 -1.99 12.00
C VAL A 82 1.76 -2.58 12.32
N VAL A 83 2.81 -1.95 11.83
CA VAL A 83 4.21 -2.41 12.01
C VAL A 83 4.95 -1.32 12.77
N PRO A 84 5.00 -1.42 14.10
CA PRO A 84 5.67 -0.43 14.92
C PRO A 84 7.19 -0.47 14.78
#